data_bf0c25b149b688b8e72a9cd398aabd8d
#
_entry.id   bf0c25b149b688b8e72a9cd398aabd8d
#
_cell.length_a   1.000
_cell.length_b   1.000
_cell.length_c   1.000
_cell.angle_alpha   90.00
_cell.angle_beta   90.00
_cell.angle_gamma   90.00
#
_symmetry.space_group_name_H-M   'P 1'
#
loop_
_entity.id
_entity.type
_entity.pdbx_description
1 polymer ?
#
loop_
_entity_poly.entity_id
_entity_poly.type
_entity_poly.pdbx_seq_one_letter_code
_entity_poly.pdbx_strand_id
1 'polypeptide(L)'
;MKILRALALALAAGFCIAAEPTWNPADAVKEAEQDIRSGNIKFYWAGSIAVRPVGVPFEVAKKYPRADAGVGCVTNDIPLGERQEEYARRYNEKMFAYVSQKH
;
A
#
# COMPACT_ATOMS: atom_id res chain seq x y z
N MET A 1 10.62 -30.14 -0.73
CA MET A 1 9.93 -29.18 0.13
C MET A 1 10.06 -27.76 -0.39
N LYS A 2 11.27 -27.27 -0.61
CA LYS A 2 11.47 -25.92 -1.13
C LYS A 2 10.92 -25.76 -2.53
N ILE A 3 11.02 -26.77 -3.35
CA ILE A 3 10.50 -26.76 -4.72
C ILE A 3 8.98 -26.62 -4.72
N LEU A 4 8.31 -27.34 -3.82
CA LEU A 4 6.88 -27.25 -3.69
C LEU A 4 6.42 -25.85 -3.25
N ARG A 5 7.16 -25.22 -2.38
CA ARG A 5 6.86 -23.86 -1.96
C ARG A 5 6.98 -22.89 -3.12
N ALA A 6 8.00 -23.05 -3.93
CA ALA A 6 8.18 -22.20 -5.11
C ALA A 6 7.01 -22.36 -6.08
N LEU A 7 6.56 -23.57 -6.30
CA LEU A 7 5.42 -23.81 -7.15
C LEU A 7 4.14 -23.22 -6.58
N ALA A 8 3.95 -23.36 -5.27
CA ALA A 8 2.79 -22.77 -4.60
C ALA A 8 2.78 -21.25 -4.73
N LEU A 9 3.94 -20.62 -4.59
CA LEU A 9 4.05 -19.18 -4.75
C LEU A 9 3.72 -18.75 -6.17
N ALA A 10 4.17 -19.51 -7.17
CA ALA A 10 3.86 -19.18 -8.55
C ALA A 10 2.36 -19.26 -8.81
N LEU A 11 1.70 -20.27 -8.28
CA LEU A 11 0.26 -20.40 -8.41
C LEU A 11 -0.47 -19.27 -7.69
N ALA A 12 -0.02 -18.95 -6.51
CA ALA A 12 -0.62 -17.83 -5.76
C ALA A 12 -0.49 -16.52 -6.53
N ALA A 13 0.65 -16.28 -7.16
CA ALA A 13 0.85 -15.09 -7.96
C ALA A 13 -0.14 -15.05 -9.13
N GLY A 14 -0.44 -16.19 -9.74
CA GLY A 14 -1.43 -16.25 -10.80
C GLY A 14 -2.82 -15.89 -10.32
N PHE A 15 -3.18 -16.26 -9.12
CA PHE A 15 -4.48 -15.93 -8.56
C PHE A 15 -4.57 -14.52 -8.03
N CYS A 16 -3.46 -13.87 -7.73
CA CYS A 16 -3.47 -12.48 -7.24
C CYS A 16 -4.09 -11.52 -8.24
N ILE A 17 -4.10 -11.86 -9.53
CA ILE A 17 -4.73 -11.03 -10.54
C ILE A 17 -6.23 -10.91 -10.29
N ALA A 18 -6.86 -11.99 -9.81
CA ALA A 18 -8.29 -12.00 -9.54
C ALA A 18 -8.64 -11.50 -8.15
N ALA A 19 -7.66 -11.44 -7.25
CA ALA A 19 -7.89 -11.04 -5.86
C ALA A 19 -7.52 -9.58 -5.68
N GLU A 20 -8.51 -8.70 -5.80
CA GLU A 20 -8.29 -7.28 -5.55
C GLU A 20 -8.22 -7.03 -4.04
N PRO A 21 -7.39 -6.08 -3.61
CA PRO A 21 -7.35 -5.67 -2.21
C PRO A 21 -8.73 -5.15 -1.80
N THR A 22 -9.14 -5.51 -0.61
CA THR A 22 -10.43 -5.03 -0.08
C THR A 22 -10.35 -3.59 0.39
N TRP A 23 -9.15 -3.07 0.57
CA TRP A 23 -8.92 -1.72 1.07
C TRP A 23 -9.58 -1.48 2.42
N ASN A 24 -9.57 -2.51 3.28
CA ASN A 24 -10.07 -2.37 4.64
C ASN A 24 -9.05 -1.59 5.46
N PRO A 25 -9.40 -0.38 5.95
CA PRO A 25 -8.42 0.44 6.67
C PRO A 25 -7.81 -0.24 7.89
N ALA A 26 -8.52 -1.19 8.49
CA ALA A 26 -7.98 -1.93 9.63
C ALA A 26 -6.76 -2.77 9.26
N ASP A 27 -6.65 -3.16 8.00
CA ASP A 27 -5.52 -3.98 7.54
C ASP A 27 -4.30 -3.14 7.15
N ALA A 28 -4.46 -1.83 7.02
CA ALA A 28 -3.38 -0.95 6.59
C ALA A 28 -2.20 -0.96 7.57
N VAL A 29 -2.50 -0.86 8.86
CA VAL A 29 -1.47 -0.87 9.88
C VAL A 29 -0.74 -2.22 9.90
N LYS A 30 -1.49 -3.31 9.72
CA LYS A 30 -0.89 -4.64 9.67
C LYS A 30 0.06 -4.78 8.49
N GLU A 31 -0.34 -4.28 7.32
CA GLU A 31 0.53 -4.30 6.15
C GLU A 31 1.78 -3.49 6.40
N ALA A 32 1.65 -2.29 6.98
CA ALA A 32 2.79 -1.45 7.28
C ALA A 32 3.76 -2.15 8.23
N GLU A 33 3.25 -2.76 9.28
CA GLU A 33 4.09 -3.48 10.23
C GLU A 33 4.81 -4.65 9.58
N GLN A 34 4.12 -5.37 8.71
CA GLN A 34 4.73 -6.49 8.00
C GLN A 34 5.82 -5.99 7.05
N ASP A 35 5.56 -4.89 6.34
CA ASP A 35 6.54 -4.31 5.43
C ASP A 35 7.76 -3.78 6.17
N ILE A 36 7.56 -3.20 7.34
CA ILE A 36 8.66 -2.75 8.18
C ILE A 36 9.55 -3.93 8.57
N ARG A 37 8.93 -5.04 8.99
CA ARG A 37 9.69 -6.22 9.40
C ARG A 37 10.46 -6.84 8.24
N SER A 38 9.91 -6.78 7.04
CA SER A 38 10.56 -7.37 5.87
C SER A 38 11.47 -6.40 5.12
N GLY A 39 11.54 -5.14 5.56
CA GLY A 39 12.37 -4.13 4.91
C GLY A 39 11.78 -3.57 3.63
N ASN A 40 10.50 -3.80 3.39
CA ASN A 40 9.82 -3.34 2.19
C ASN A 40 9.22 -1.94 2.42
N ILE A 41 10.07 -0.94 2.51
CA ILE A 41 9.63 0.43 2.83
C ILE A 41 9.05 1.07 1.57
N LYS A 42 7.82 1.54 1.68
CA LYS A 42 7.15 2.22 0.57
C LYS A 42 6.08 3.15 1.13
N PHE A 43 5.53 4.00 0.28
CA PHE A 43 4.40 4.87 0.64
C PHE A 43 3.32 4.77 -0.42
N TYR A 44 2.08 4.86 0.01
CA TYR A 44 0.93 4.82 -0.89
C TYR A 44 0.62 6.21 -1.44
N TRP A 45 0.39 6.27 -2.73
CA TRP A 45 -0.04 7.47 -3.42
C TRP A 45 -1.46 7.26 -3.93
N ALA A 46 -2.27 8.29 -3.92
CA ALA A 46 -3.65 8.21 -4.37
C ALA A 46 -4.06 9.53 -5.00
N GLY A 47 -5.10 9.49 -5.81
CA GLY A 47 -5.65 10.65 -6.46
C GLY A 47 -6.02 10.38 -7.89
N SER A 48 -7.13 10.99 -8.35
CA SER A 48 -7.58 10.83 -9.73
C SER A 48 -7.13 11.98 -10.62
N ILE A 49 -7.12 13.19 -10.10
CA ILE A 49 -6.71 14.38 -10.85
C ILE A 49 -5.27 14.72 -10.53
N ALA A 50 -4.92 14.72 -9.25
CA ALA A 50 -3.57 14.99 -8.80
C ALA A 50 -3.13 13.85 -7.89
N VAL A 51 -2.17 13.06 -8.35
CA VAL A 51 -1.64 11.95 -7.58
C VAL A 51 -0.63 12.46 -6.57
N ARG A 52 -0.84 12.12 -5.30
CA ARG A 52 0.01 12.58 -4.21
C ARG A 52 0.12 11.53 -3.11
N PRO A 53 1.18 11.59 -2.30
CA PRO A 53 1.23 10.73 -1.12
C PRO A 53 0.18 11.17 -0.11
N VAL A 54 -0.48 10.23 0.52
CA VAL A 54 -1.58 10.52 1.42
C VAL A 54 -1.04 10.62 2.84
N GLY A 55 -1.19 11.81 3.46
CA GLY A 55 -0.81 11.99 4.85
C GLY A 55 0.68 11.99 5.15
N VAL A 56 1.52 12.16 4.13
CA VAL A 56 2.97 12.17 4.27
C VAL A 56 3.52 13.32 3.42
N PRO A 57 4.52 14.06 3.90
CA PRO A 57 5.12 15.11 3.08
C PRO A 57 5.69 14.53 1.78
N PHE A 58 5.47 15.23 0.70
CA PHE A 58 5.95 14.83 -0.63
C PHE A 58 7.45 14.56 -0.60
N GLU A 59 8.20 15.44 0.07
CA GLU A 59 9.66 15.32 0.13
C GLU A 59 10.14 14.04 0.79
N VAL A 60 9.34 13.48 1.68
CA VAL A 60 9.65 12.21 2.31
C VAL A 60 9.26 11.05 1.42
N ALA A 61 8.02 11.08 0.93
CA ALA A 61 7.48 9.95 0.15
C ALA A 61 8.25 9.69 -1.12
N LYS A 62 8.74 10.74 -1.78
CA LYS A 62 9.45 10.59 -3.06
C LYS A 62 10.78 9.84 -2.93
N LYS A 63 11.31 9.71 -1.73
CA LYS A 63 12.58 9.01 -1.50
C LYS A 63 12.43 7.49 -1.45
N TYR A 64 11.20 7.00 -1.44
CA TYR A 64 10.93 5.58 -1.27
C TYR A 64 10.10 5.05 -2.44
N PRO A 65 10.08 3.74 -2.65
CA PRO A 65 9.23 3.14 -3.66
C PRO A 65 7.78 3.54 -3.48
N ARG A 66 7.09 3.69 -4.58
CA ARG A 66 5.71 4.13 -4.63
C ARG A 66 4.77 2.93 -4.76
N ALA A 67 3.72 2.94 -3.97
CA ALA A 67 2.60 2.01 -4.11
C ALA A 67 1.36 2.83 -4.47
N ASP A 68 0.47 2.27 -5.26
CA ASP A 68 -0.69 3.00 -5.76
C ASP A 68 -1.97 2.50 -5.10
N ALA A 69 -2.76 3.46 -4.60
CA ALA A 69 -4.07 3.17 -4.00
C ALA A 69 -5.11 4.03 -4.71
N GLY A 70 -5.68 3.48 -5.78
CA GLY A 70 -6.68 4.20 -6.55
C GLY A 70 -6.14 5.32 -7.41
N VAL A 71 -4.91 5.18 -7.89
CA VAL A 71 -4.28 6.18 -8.73
C VAL A 71 -4.77 6.07 -10.16
N GLY A 72 -5.20 7.21 -10.73
CA GLY A 72 -5.60 7.27 -12.12
C GLY A 72 -6.93 6.58 -12.42
N CYS A 73 -7.62 6.10 -11.41
CA CYS A 73 -8.91 5.45 -11.59
C CYS A 73 -10.02 6.42 -11.28
N VAL A 74 -10.83 6.71 -12.29
CA VAL A 74 -12.09 7.41 -12.05
C VAL A 74 -13.08 6.33 -11.68
N THR A 75 -13.48 6.30 -10.42
CA THR A 75 -14.47 5.35 -9.96
C THR A 75 -15.74 6.09 -9.57
N ASN A 76 -16.88 5.51 -9.94
CA ASN A 76 -18.18 6.00 -9.47
C ASN A 76 -18.50 5.47 -8.08
N ASP A 77 -17.65 4.59 -7.55
CA ASP A 77 -17.82 4.03 -6.23
C ASP A 77 -17.10 4.93 -5.22
N ILE A 78 -17.84 5.93 -4.72
CA ILE A 78 -17.32 6.87 -3.74
C ILE A 78 -16.85 6.16 -2.47
N PRO A 79 -17.62 5.21 -1.88
CA PRO A 79 -17.15 4.48 -0.72
C PRO A 79 -15.85 3.72 -0.96
N LEU A 80 -15.63 3.18 -2.16
CA LEU A 80 -14.38 2.51 -2.47
C LEU A 80 -13.21 3.50 -2.49
N GLY A 81 -13.41 4.65 -3.12
CA GLY A 81 -12.39 5.69 -3.16
C GLY A 81 -12.02 6.19 -1.78
N GLU A 82 -13.02 6.35 -0.91
CA GLU A 82 -12.78 6.76 0.46
C GLU A 82 -11.99 5.70 1.23
N ARG A 83 -12.31 4.41 1.04
CA ARG A 83 -11.58 3.34 1.69
C ARG A 83 -10.14 3.27 1.21
N GLN A 84 -9.92 3.46 -0.08
CA GLN A 84 -8.56 3.47 -0.63
C GLN A 84 -7.74 4.60 -0.03
N GLU A 85 -8.29 5.78 0.07
CA GLU A 85 -7.59 6.93 0.64
C GLU A 85 -7.34 6.73 2.13
N GLU A 86 -8.33 6.22 2.86
CA GLU A 86 -8.17 5.96 4.28
C GLU A 86 -7.13 4.87 4.53
N TYR A 87 -7.15 3.82 3.71
CA TYR A 87 -6.14 2.77 3.79
C TYR A 87 -4.74 3.35 3.59
N ALA A 88 -4.58 4.14 2.53
CA ALA A 88 -3.31 4.76 2.23
C ALA A 88 -2.83 5.65 3.37
N ARG A 89 -3.74 6.43 3.95
CA ARG A 89 -3.39 7.33 5.04
C ARG A 89 -2.91 6.56 6.26
N ARG A 90 -3.63 5.55 6.67
CA ARG A 90 -3.27 4.76 7.85
C ARG A 90 -1.95 4.02 7.65
N TYR A 91 -1.76 3.45 6.48
CA TYR A 91 -0.51 2.79 6.15
C TYR A 91 0.65 3.79 6.22
N ASN A 92 0.47 4.92 5.55
CA ASN A 92 1.52 5.92 5.45
C ASN A 92 1.86 6.54 6.80
N GLU A 93 0.87 6.77 7.65
CA GLU A 93 1.12 7.30 8.99
C GLU A 93 2.01 6.36 9.79
N LYS A 94 1.71 5.07 9.74
CA LYS A 94 2.52 4.07 10.45
C LYS A 94 3.92 4.00 9.87
N MET A 95 4.03 3.98 8.55
CA MET A 95 5.32 3.91 7.88
C MET A 95 6.15 5.17 8.11
N PHE A 96 5.51 6.34 8.07
CA PHE A 96 6.19 7.61 8.30
C PHE A 96 6.74 7.70 9.72
N ALA A 97 5.98 7.23 10.71
CA ALA A 97 6.46 7.18 12.09
C ALA A 97 7.72 6.34 12.19
N TYR A 98 7.76 5.21 11.48
CA TYR A 98 8.92 4.34 11.49
C TYR A 98 10.14 5.00 10.86
N VAL A 99 9.99 5.54 9.65
CA VAL A 99 11.15 6.14 8.95
C VAL A 99 11.63 7.40 9.67
N SER A 100 10.74 8.13 10.33
CA SER A 100 11.11 9.31 11.10
C SER A 100 11.94 8.97 12.33
N GLN A 101 11.69 7.82 12.94
CA GLN A 101 12.46 7.37 14.09
C GLN A 101 13.87 6.95 13.72
N LYS A 102 14.08 6.52 12.47
CA LYS A 102 15.40 6.11 12.01
C LYS A 102 16.32 7.27 11.64
N HIS A 103 15.74 8.40 11.43
CA HIS A 103 16.46 9.60 11.04
C HIS A 103 16.27 10.69 12.06
#